data_c1970e11160433893b73e37ee921b757
#
_entry.id   c1970e11160433893b73e37ee921b757
#
_cell.length_a   1.000
_cell.length_b   1.000
_cell.length_c   1.000
_cell.angle_alpha   90.00
_cell.angle_beta   90.00
_cell.angle_gamma   90.00
#
_symmetry.space_group_name_H-M   'P 1'
#
loop_
_entity.id
_entity.type
_entity.pdbx_description
1 polymer ?
#
loop_
_entity_poly.entity_id
_entity_poly.type
_entity_poly.pdbx_seq_one_letter_code
_entity_poly.pdbx_strand_id
1 'polypeptide(L)' 'MDLDISLILKIVGIGVLVAVSTSILNKTGRDEQAMFVTLAGIITVMLMIIGELGGLFDTLRSTFGF' A
#
# COMPACT_ATOMS: atom_id res chain seq x y z
N MET A 1 -19.18 -3.81 -1.67
CA MET A 1 -18.66 -2.83 -0.74
C MET A 1 -17.72 -1.88 -1.44
N ASP A 2 -18.10 -0.63 -1.51
CA ASP A 2 -17.37 0.36 -2.28
C ASP A 2 -15.98 0.65 -1.70
N LEU A 3 -15.86 0.50 -0.39
CA LEU A 3 -14.61 0.72 0.32
C LEU A 3 -13.49 -0.19 -0.15
N ASP A 4 -13.83 -1.46 -0.37
CA ASP A 4 -12.84 -2.46 -0.75
C ASP A 4 -12.36 -2.24 -2.18
N ILE A 5 -13.23 -1.80 -3.06
CA ILE A 5 -12.86 -1.52 -4.46
C ILE A 5 -11.92 -0.32 -4.52
N SER A 6 -12.24 0.74 -3.78
CA SER A 6 -11.40 1.93 -3.75
C SER A 6 -10.01 1.61 -3.19
N LEU A 7 -9.94 0.84 -2.13
CA LEU A 7 -8.67 0.43 -1.52
C LEU A 7 -7.85 -0.43 -2.49
N ILE A 8 -8.49 -1.40 -3.13
CA ILE A 8 -7.84 -2.27 -4.10
C ILE A 8 -7.27 -1.45 -5.26
N LEU A 9 -8.04 -0.51 -5.78
CA LEU A 9 -7.58 0.35 -6.88
C LEU A 9 -6.38 1.18 -6.46
N LYS A 10 -6.36 1.71 -5.25
CA LYS A 10 -5.24 2.46 -4.72
C LYS A 10 -3.98 1.59 -4.61
N ILE A 11 -4.14 0.40 -4.08
CA ILE A 11 -3.03 -0.54 -3.92
C ILE A 11 -2.47 -0.94 -5.28
N VAL A 12 -3.32 -1.26 -6.23
CA VAL A 12 -2.91 -1.61 -7.59
C VAL A 12 -2.20 -0.45 -8.26
N GLY A 13 -2.72 0.77 -8.10
CA GLY A 13 -2.09 1.97 -8.66
C GLY A 13 -0.69 2.19 -8.10
N ILE A 14 -0.51 2.05 -6.80
CA ILE A 14 0.80 2.15 -6.16
C ILE A 14 1.73 1.05 -6.70
N GLY A 15 1.23 -0.17 -6.80
CA GLY A 15 1.99 -1.30 -7.32
C GLY A 15 2.51 -1.05 -8.74
N VAL A 16 1.64 -0.52 -9.60
CA VAL A 16 2.02 -0.19 -10.98
C VAL A 16 3.08 0.92 -11.00
N LEU A 17 2.88 1.97 -10.21
CA LEU A 17 3.85 3.06 -10.14
C LEU A 17 5.22 2.56 -9.66
N VAL A 18 5.23 1.74 -8.61
CA VAL A 18 6.47 1.17 -8.09
C VAL A 18 7.13 0.27 -9.14
N ALA A 19 6.36 -0.57 -9.81
CA ALA A 19 6.90 -1.49 -10.82
C ALA A 19 7.54 -0.73 -11.97
N VAL A 20 6.87 0.30 -12.50
CA VAL A 20 7.40 1.12 -13.59
C VAL A 20 8.65 1.87 -13.12
N SER A 21 8.58 2.49 -11.94
CA SER A 21 9.71 3.26 -11.41
C SER A 21 10.93 2.38 -11.17
N THR A 22 10.75 1.20 -10.58
CA THR A 22 11.88 0.29 -10.35
C THR A 22 12.46 -0.23 -11.65
N SER A 23 11.62 -0.49 -12.65
CA SER A 23 12.11 -0.94 -13.96
C SER A 23 13.01 0.13 -14.60
N ILE A 24 12.57 1.40 -14.55
CA ILE A 24 13.33 2.51 -15.10
C ILE A 24 14.66 2.67 -14.35
N LEU A 25 14.62 2.64 -13.02
CA LEU A 25 15.80 2.81 -12.19
C LEU A 25 16.81 1.67 -12.42
N ASN A 26 16.35 0.44 -12.53
CA ASN A 26 17.20 -0.70 -12.81
C ASN A 26 17.87 -0.59 -14.17
N LYS A 27 17.16 -0.14 -15.18
CA LYS A 27 17.71 0.04 -16.52
C LYS A 27 18.77 1.13 -16.58
N THR A 28 18.71 2.10 -15.69
CA THR A 28 19.68 3.19 -15.64
C THR A 28 20.81 2.93 -14.64
N GLY A 29 20.88 1.74 -14.09
CA GLY A 29 21.92 1.36 -13.15
C GLY A 29 21.73 1.89 -11.74
N ARG A 30 20.54 2.35 -11.40
CA ARG A 30 20.24 2.91 -10.08
C ARG A 30 19.50 1.88 -9.22
N ASP A 31 20.15 0.76 -8.97
CA ASP A 31 19.54 -0.35 -8.25
C ASP A 31 19.22 0.01 -6.79
N GLU A 32 20.04 0.84 -6.15
CA GLU A 32 19.79 1.26 -4.78
C GLU A 32 18.52 2.09 -4.68
N GLN A 33 18.33 3.03 -5.61
CA GLN A 33 17.13 3.84 -5.65
C GLN A 33 15.90 2.98 -5.95
N ALA A 34 16.05 1.98 -6.83
CA ALA A 34 14.97 1.05 -7.10
C ALA A 34 14.54 0.31 -5.84
N MET A 35 15.50 -0.11 -5.02
CA MET A 35 15.21 -0.75 -3.74
C MET A 35 14.46 0.18 -2.81
N PHE A 36 14.89 1.43 -2.68
CA PHE A 36 14.20 2.41 -1.84
C PHE A 36 12.77 2.66 -2.30
N VAL A 37 12.53 2.77 -3.61
CA VAL A 37 11.18 2.95 -4.15
C VAL A 37 10.31 1.74 -3.82
N THR A 38 10.85 0.54 -3.96
CA THR A 38 10.11 -0.69 -3.63
C THR A 38 9.74 -0.73 -2.16
N LEU A 39 10.70 -0.42 -1.28
CA LEU A 39 10.44 -0.39 0.16
C LEU A 39 9.41 0.67 0.53
N ALA A 40 9.52 1.86 -0.06
CA ALA A 40 8.56 2.93 0.18
C ALA A 40 7.15 2.51 -0.25
N GLY A 41 7.04 1.85 -1.40
CA GLY A 41 5.76 1.33 -1.89
C GLY A 41 5.16 0.30 -0.95
N ILE A 42 5.98 -0.65 -0.48
CA ILE A 42 5.54 -1.68 0.46
C ILE A 42 5.06 -1.03 1.75
N ILE A 43 5.83 -0.11 2.31
CA ILE A 43 5.47 0.57 3.56
C ILE A 43 4.17 1.36 3.37
N THR A 44 4.02 2.06 2.26
CA THR A 44 2.80 2.82 1.98
C THR A 44 1.57 1.91 1.94
N VAL A 45 1.66 0.78 1.24
CA VAL A 45 0.55 -0.17 1.15
C VAL A 45 0.26 -0.77 2.51
N MET A 46 1.28 -1.12 3.29
CA MET A 46 1.09 -1.64 4.64
C MET A 46 0.38 -0.65 5.54
N LEU A 47 0.76 0.63 5.47
CA LEU A 47 0.08 1.67 6.26
C LEU A 47 -1.38 1.83 5.86
N MET A 48 -1.69 1.72 4.58
CA MET A 48 -3.07 1.76 4.11
C MET A 48 -3.88 0.59 4.66
N ILE A 49 -3.31 -0.61 4.64
CA ILE A 49 -3.97 -1.81 5.15
C ILE A 49 -4.17 -1.71 6.65
N ILE A 50 -3.17 -1.25 7.38
CA ILE A 50 -3.26 -1.07 8.84
C ILE A 50 -4.35 -0.05 9.17
N GLY A 51 -4.48 1.01 8.39
CA GLY A 51 -5.54 1.99 8.57
C GLY A 51 -6.93 1.36 8.45
N GLU A 52 -7.12 0.49 7.46
CA GLU A 52 -8.39 -0.22 7.30
C GLU A 52 -8.66 -1.20 8.44
N LEU A 53 -7.62 -1.91 8.90
CA LEU A 53 -7.74 -2.80 10.05
C LEU A 53 -8.09 -2.04 11.31
N GLY A 54 -7.53 -0.83 11.49
CA GLY A 54 -7.87 0.03 12.62
C GLY A 54 -9.35 0.37 12.66
N GLY A 55 -9.93 0.68 11.49
CA GLY A 55 -11.37 0.91 11.38
C GLY A 55 -12.19 -0.32 11.73
N LEU A 56 -11.72 -1.48 11.31
CA LEU A 56 -12.37 -2.75 11.65
C LEU A 56 -12.35 -2.99 13.16
N PHE A 57 -11.22 -2.78 13.81
CA PHE A 57 -11.11 -2.93 15.26
C PHE A 57 -12.05 -1.98 16.00
N ASP A 58 -12.16 -0.74 15.55
CA ASP A 58 -13.08 0.22 16.14
C ASP A 58 -14.52 -0.24 16.02
N THR A 59 -14.88 -0.79 14.88
CA THR A 59 -16.22 -1.35 14.66
C THR A 59 -16.49 -2.50 15.60
N LEU A 60 -15.53 -3.41 15.76
CA LEU A 60 -15.66 -4.54 16.67
C LEU A 60 -15.81 -4.08 18.12
N ARG A 61 -15.03 -3.10 18.53
CA ARG A 61 -15.13 -2.53 19.87
C ARG A 61 -16.50 -1.93 20.14
N SER A 62 -17.03 -1.20 19.17
CA SER A 62 -18.37 -0.63 19.29
C SER A 62 -19.44 -1.70 19.36
N THR A 63 -19.30 -2.75 18.55
CA THR A 63 -20.27 -3.84 18.48
C THR A 63 -20.27 -4.68 19.75
N PHE A 64 -19.10 -4.99 20.28
CA PHE A 64 -18.97 -5.86 21.46
C PHE A 64 -18.85 -5.09 22.76
N GLY A 65 -18.85 -3.78 22.72
CA GLY A 65 -18.84 -2.96 23.93
C GLY A 65 -17.50 -2.94 24.67
N PHE A 66 -16.41 -3.19 23.97
CA PHE A 66 -15.09 -3.03 24.58
C PHE A 66 -14.79 -1.56 24.76
#